data_9e70964c60f4a5c52f96c614b9b804a4
#
_entry.id   9e70964c60f4a5c52f96c614b9b804a4
#
_cell.length_a   1.000
_cell.length_b   1.000
_cell.length_c   1.000
_cell.angle_alpha   90.00
_cell.angle_beta   90.00
_cell.angle_gamma   90.00
#
_symmetry.space_group_name_H-M   'P 1'
#
loop_
_entity.id
_entity.type
_entity.pdbx_description
1 polymer ?
#
loop_
_entity_poly.entity_id
_entity_poly.type
_entity_poly.pdbx_seq_one_letter_code
_entity_poly.pdbx_strand_id
1 'polypeptide(L)'
;QFIWVDGLGMDPWGRKMSKSMGNGIDADSVLECGVGGRTGSWKIKGPDGKQVQLRANKIGSECFRLWKACEAQVGDDFHINPEEIEAKYYGILTKIFNVARFASQFDVPDDLERPSSNLAPEDRWILSEFDHVMARVEDAWARIDIYSAAQAIKGFGTGIFPSHWLEMTK
;
A
#
# COMPACT_ATOMS: atom_id res chain seq x y z
N GLN A 1 -21.55 -15.92 4.89
CA GLN A 1 -20.60 -16.11 3.78
C GLN A 1 -20.70 -14.89 2.89
N PHE A 2 -19.60 -14.15 2.70
CA PHE A 2 -19.56 -12.94 1.87
C PHE A 2 -18.86 -13.26 0.55
N ILE A 3 -19.32 -12.67 -0.54
CA ILE A 3 -18.65 -12.69 -1.83
C ILE A 3 -18.11 -11.29 -2.08
N TRP A 4 -16.78 -11.18 -2.20
CA TRP A 4 -16.10 -9.96 -2.58
C TRP A 4 -16.01 -9.89 -4.11
N VAL A 5 -16.54 -8.83 -4.71
CA VAL A 5 -16.46 -8.63 -6.15
C VAL A 5 -15.72 -7.31 -6.41
N ASP A 6 -14.52 -7.42 -6.95
CA ASP A 6 -13.80 -6.27 -7.48
C ASP A 6 -14.35 -5.87 -8.86
N GLY A 7 -14.06 -4.63 -9.27
CA GLY A 7 -14.21 -4.20 -10.65
C GLY A 7 -13.22 -4.90 -11.60
N LEU A 8 -13.22 -4.45 -12.84
CA LEU A 8 -12.35 -5.00 -13.86
C LEU A 8 -10.92 -4.43 -13.74
N GLY A 9 -9.93 -5.28 -13.94
CA GLY A 9 -8.56 -4.83 -14.14
C GLY A 9 -8.41 -4.19 -15.52
N MET A 10 -8.01 -2.92 -15.51
CA MET A 10 -7.78 -2.12 -16.72
C MET A 10 -6.28 -2.00 -16.98
N ASP A 11 -5.91 -1.90 -18.24
CA ASP A 11 -4.53 -1.62 -18.63
C ASP A 11 -4.16 -0.14 -18.33
N PRO A 12 -2.89 0.28 -18.49
CA PRO A 12 -2.48 1.66 -18.21
C PRO A 12 -3.25 2.75 -18.95
N TRP A 13 -3.93 2.39 -20.04
CA TRP A 13 -4.74 3.31 -20.83
C TRP A 13 -6.26 3.21 -20.57
N GLY A 14 -6.68 2.47 -19.54
CA GLY A 14 -8.08 2.34 -19.17
C GLY A 14 -8.89 1.39 -20.03
N ARG A 15 -8.25 0.44 -20.73
CA ARG A 15 -8.94 -0.60 -21.49
C ARG A 15 -8.99 -1.88 -20.66
N LYS A 16 -10.12 -2.57 -20.70
CA LYS A 16 -10.26 -3.89 -20.08
C LYS A 16 -9.13 -4.82 -20.51
N MET A 17 -8.44 -5.41 -19.55
CA MET A 17 -7.41 -6.40 -19.84
C MET A 17 -8.04 -7.72 -20.32
N SER A 18 -7.51 -8.27 -21.40
CA SER A 18 -7.87 -9.60 -21.90
C SER A 18 -6.74 -10.26 -22.65
N LYS A 19 -6.71 -11.59 -22.63
CA LYS A 19 -5.73 -12.38 -23.38
C LYS A 19 -5.85 -12.15 -24.90
N SER A 20 -7.07 -12.01 -25.41
CA SER A 20 -7.32 -11.78 -26.84
C SER A 20 -6.84 -10.42 -27.32
N MET A 21 -6.85 -9.41 -26.48
CA MET A 21 -6.32 -8.08 -26.79
C MET A 21 -4.79 -7.99 -26.65
N GLY A 22 -4.17 -8.93 -25.95
CA GLY A 22 -2.73 -8.93 -25.71
C GLY A 22 -2.26 -7.77 -24.82
N ASN A 23 -3.14 -7.24 -23.97
CA ASN A 23 -2.87 -6.14 -23.04
C ASN A 23 -2.89 -6.59 -21.56
N GLY A 24 -2.90 -7.90 -21.31
CA GLY A 24 -2.87 -8.45 -19.96
C GLY A 24 -1.49 -8.34 -19.34
N ILE A 25 -1.47 -8.07 -18.02
CA ILE A 25 -0.28 -8.10 -17.17
C ILE A 25 -0.40 -9.33 -16.28
N ASP A 26 0.61 -10.19 -16.36
CA ASP A 26 0.64 -11.42 -15.60
C ASP A 26 0.95 -11.15 -14.13
N ALA A 27 0.10 -11.64 -13.24
CA ALA A 27 0.21 -11.39 -11.81
C ALA A 27 1.46 -12.06 -11.19
N ASP A 28 1.81 -13.26 -11.64
CA ASP A 28 2.97 -13.97 -11.09
C ASP A 28 4.26 -13.21 -11.37
N SER A 29 4.41 -12.68 -12.57
CA SER A 29 5.57 -11.85 -12.92
C SER A 29 5.62 -10.52 -12.16
N VAL A 30 4.47 -9.96 -11.78
CA VAL A 30 4.41 -8.77 -10.89
C VAL A 30 4.86 -9.14 -9.47
N LEU A 31 4.38 -10.25 -8.93
CA LEU A 31 4.72 -10.71 -7.58
C LEU A 31 6.20 -11.11 -7.46
N GLU A 32 6.78 -11.68 -8.52
CA GLU A 32 8.19 -12.07 -8.55
C GLU A 32 9.14 -10.89 -8.80
N CYS A 33 8.63 -9.75 -9.28
CA CYS A 33 9.43 -8.57 -9.55
C CYS A 33 10.07 -8.02 -8.27
N GLY A 34 11.38 -7.87 -8.26
CA GLY A 34 12.17 -7.41 -7.12
C GLY A 34 12.68 -8.55 -6.22
N VAL A 35 12.12 -9.76 -6.30
CA VAL A 35 12.57 -10.92 -5.53
C VAL A 35 13.90 -11.43 -6.11
N GLY A 36 14.94 -11.44 -5.27
CA GLY A 36 16.28 -11.85 -5.72
C GLY A 36 16.88 -10.98 -6.83
N GLY A 37 16.43 -9.71 -6.94
CA GLY A 37 16.90 -8.78 -7.97
C GLY A 37 16.28 -8.97 -9.35
N ARG A 38 15.21 -9.75 -9.46
CA ARG A 38 14.51 -9.96 -10.75
C ARG A 38 13.83 -8.69 -11.23
N THR A 39 14.02 -8.33 -12.47
CA THR A 39 13.31 -7.24 -13.15
C THR A 39 12.05 -7.78 -13.81
N GLY A 40 10.91 -7.18 -13.51
CA GLY A 40 9.66 -7.41 -14.23
C GLY A 40 9.69 -6.69 -15.58
N SER A 41 9.20 -7.36 -16.63
CA SER A 41 9.13 -6.79 -17.97
C SER A 41 7.90 -7.35 -18.69
N TRP A 42 6.99 -6.47 -19.05
CA TRP A 42 5.70 -6.83 -19.68
C TRP A 42 5.63 -6.17 -21.05
N LYS A 43 5.43 -7.00 -22.09
CA LYS A 43 5.14 -6.53 -23.44
C LYS A 43 3.65 -6.59 -23.67
N ILE A 44 3.00 -5.45 -23.72
CA ILE A 44 1.55 -5.33 -23.90
C ILE A 44 1.22 -4.50 -25.13
N LYS A 45 0.05 -4.75 -25.73
CA LYS A 45 -0.43 -4.01 -26.89
C LYS A 45 -1.05 -2.66 -26.48
N GLY A 46 -0.47 -1.57 -26.93
CA GLY A 46 -1.01 -0.21 -26.75
C GLY A 46 -2.30 0.06 -27.54
N PRO A 47 -2.91 1.25 -27.33
CA PRO A 47 -4.13 1.65 -28.04
C PRO A 47 -3.97 1.72 -29.57
N ASP A 48 -2.78 2.05 -30.02
CA ASP A 48 -2.39 2.12 -31.43
C ASP A 48 -2.04 0.77 -32.08
N GLY A 49 -2.18 -0.32 -31.30
CA GLY A 49 -1.85 -1.68 -31.72
C GLY A 49 -0.36 -2.02 -31.66
N LYS A 50 0.52 -1.06 -31.33
CA LYS A 50 1.94 -1.30 -31.18
C LYS A 50 2.25 -1.95 -29.83
N GLN A 51 3.38 -2.65 -29.80
CA GLN A 51 3.89 -3.22 -28.55
C GLN A 51 4.55 -2.14 -27.69
N VAL A 52 4.11 -2.04 -26.44
CA VAL A 52 4.71 -1.20 -25.40
C VAL A 52 5.35 -2.11 -24.37
N GLN A 53 6.55 -1.78 -23.92
CA GLN A 53 7.25 -2.51 -22.89
C GLN A 53 7.20 -1.73 -21.58
N LEU A 54 6.55 -2.30 -20.56
CA LEU A 54 6.55 -1.81 -19.19
C LEU A 54 7.66 -2.51 -18.41
N ARG A 55 8.26 -1.83 -17.44
CA ARG A 55 9.35 -2.37 -16.61
C ARG A 55 9.21 -1.90 -15.18
N ALA A 56 9.47 -2.81 -14.25
CA ALA A 56 9.60 -2.49 -12.83
C ALA A 56 10.67 -3.40 -12.20
N ASN A 57 11.26 -2.97 -11.09
CA ASN A 57 12.38 -3.66 -10.47
C ASN A 57 12.14 -4.02 -9.01
N LYS A 58 11.15 -3.44 -8.35
CA LYS A 58 11.02 -3.46 -6.89
C LYS A 58 9.59 -3.64 -6.38
N ILE A 59 8.65 -4.12 -7.21
CA ILE A 59 7.26 -4.25 -6.75
C ILE A 59 7.19 -5.29 -5.64
N GLY A 60 7.42 -6.56 -5.95
CA GLY A 60 7.25 -7.66 -5.01
C GLY A 60 5.81 -7.82 -4.51
N SER A 61 5.57 -8.85 -3.71
CA SER A 61 4.24 -9.18 -3.18
C SER A 61 3.68 -8.08 -2.27
N GLU A 62 4.51 -7.50 -1.40
CA GLU A 62 4.05 -6.52 -0.40
C GLU A 62 3.63 -5.19 -1.03
N CYS A 63 4.40 -4.72 -2.01
CA CYS A 63 4.06 -3.51 -2.75
C CYS A 63 2.76 -3.69 -3.56
N PHE A 64 2.62 -4.84 -4.23
CA PHE A 64 1.41 -5.16 -4.99
C PHE A 64 0.17 -5.29 -4.09
N ARG A 65 0.30 -5.96 -2.94
CA ARG A 65 -0.80 -6.11 -1.98
C ARG A 65 -1.24 -4.77 -1.40
N LEU A 66 -0.27 -3.91 -1.01
CA LEU A 66 -0.57 -2.57 -0.51
C LEU A 66 -1.24 -1.71 -1.58
N TRP A 67 -0.73 -1.76 -2.82
CA TRP A 67 -1.37 -1.09 -3.95
C TRP A 67 -2.82 -1.56 -4.14
N LYS A 68 -3.03 -2.88 -4.18
CA LYS A 68 -4.37 -3.44 -4.38
C LYS A 68 -5.34 -2.98 -3.29
N ALA A 69 -4.92 -3.01 -2.03
CA ALA A 69 -5.74 -2.57 -0.90
C ALA A 69 -6.04 -1.05 -0.94
N CYS A 70 -5.12 -0.25 -1.48
CA CYS A 70 -5.25 1.21 -1.51
C CYS A 70 -5.89 1.78 -2.79
N GLU A 71 -6.03 1.01 -3.87
CA GLU A 71 -6.54 1.52 -5.15
C GLU A 71 -7.79 0.77 -5.63
N ALA A 72 -7.99 -0.48 -5.21
CA ALA A 72 -9.16 -1.25 -5.62
C ALA A 72 -10.29 -1.09 -4.61
N GLN A 73 -11.21 -0.21 -4.92
CA GLN A 73 -12.47 -0.07 -4.21
C GLN A 73 -13.48 -1.10 -4.73
N VAL A 74 -14.34 -1.60 -3.84
CA VAL A 74 -15.36 -2.59 -4.22
C VAL A 74 -16.29 -2.02 -5.28
N GLY A 75 -16.43 -2.76 -6.37
CA GLY A 75 -17.31 -2.39 -7.49
C GLY A 75 -16.69 -1.43 -8.52
N ASP A 76 -15.55 -0.81 -8.21
CA ASP A 76 -14.87 0.09 -9.13
C ASP A 76 -13.77 -0.62 -9.93
N ASP A 77 -13.60 -0.21 -11.19
CA ASP A 77 -12.51 -0.67 -12.03
C ASP A 77 -11.18 -0.08 -11.55
N PHE A 78 -10.10 -0.84 -11.67
CA PHE A 78 -8.77 -0.42 -11.23
C PHE A 78 -7.71 -0.61 -12.30
N HIS A 79 -6.80 0.35 -12.40
CA HIS A 79 -5.74 0.36 -13.41
C HIS A 79 -4.49 -0.38 -12.92
N ILE A 80 -3.98 -1.30 -13.73
CA ILE A 80 -2.75 -2.02 -13.43
C ILE A 80 -1.63 -1.47 -14.31
N ASN A 81 -0.74 -0.69 -13.70
CA ASN A 81 0.49 -0.21 -14.31
C ASN A 81 1.67 -0.53 -13.38
N PRO A 82 2.51 -1.54 -13.70
CA PRO A 82 3.63 -1.91 -12.84
C PRO A 82 4.61 -0.76 -12.55
N GLU A 83 4.85 0.12 -13.49
CA GLU A 83 5.74 1.27 -13.32
C GLU A 83 5.20 2.27 -12.29
N GLU A 84 3.90 2.56 -12.34
CA GLU A 84 3.23 3.44 -11.39
C GLU A 84 3.09 2.79 -10.00
N ILE A 85 2.81 1.49 -9.95
CA ILE A 85 2.77 0.72 -8.70
C ILE A 85 4.12 0.84 -7.99
N GLU A 86 5.23 0.61 -8.70
CA GLU A 86 6.57 0.75 -8.15
C GLU A 86 6.82 2.19 -7.69
N ALA A 87 6.60 3.17 -8.55
CA ALA A 87 6.89 4.57 -8.27
C ALA A 87 6.15 5.09 -7.01
N LYS A 88 4.89 4.68 -6.83
CA LYS A 88 4.05 5.16 -5.73
C LYS A 88 4.22 4.33 -4.46
N TYR A 89 4.16 3.01 -4.55
CA TYR A 89 3.99 2.15 -3.38
C TYR A 89 5.30 1.61 -2.80
N TYR A 90 6.35 1.47 -3.60
CA TYR A 90 7.65 1.07 -3.06
C TYR A 90 8.21 2.11 -2.08
N GLY A 91 8.07 3.40 -2.38
CA GLY A 91 8.46 4.48 -1.48
C GLY A 91 7.67 4.48 -0.17
N ILE A 92 6.37 4.19 -0.23
CA ILE A 92 5.50 4.06 0.95
C ILE A 92 5.99 2.94 1.87
N LEU A 93 6.20 1.75 1.33
CA LEU A 93 6.71 0.61 2.10
C LEU A 93 8.09 0.87 2.68
N THR A 94 8.99 1.48 1.90
CA THR A 94 10.33 1.86 2.38
C THR A 94 10.25 2.82 3.57
N LYS A 95 9.32 3.79 3.52
CA LYS A 95 9.11 4.72 4.63
C LYS A 95 8.61 4.01 5.89
N ILE A 96 7.60 3.15 5.76
CA ILE A 96 7.08 2.34 6.87
C ILE A 96 8.18 1.43 7.46
N PHE A 97 8.94 0.75 6.60
CA PHE A 97 10.05 -0.09 7.02
C PHE A 97 11.13 0.69 7.79
N ASN A 98 11.49 1.89 7.32
CA ASN A 98 12.47 2.73 7.99
C ASN A 98 11.98 3.20 9.36
N VAL A 99 10.69 3.50 9.51
CA VAL A 99 10.06 3.82 10.80
C VAL A 99 10.14 2.62 11.75
N ALA A 100 9.78 1.44 11.29
CA ALA A 100 9.88 0.22 12.10
C ALA A 100 11.33 -0.09 12.51
N ARG A 101 12.28 0.07 11.58
CA ARG A 101 13.71 -0.10 11.87
C ARG A 101 14.23 0.94 12.87
N PHE A 102 13.73 2.17 12.82
CA PHE A 102 14.06 3.18 13.82
C PHE A 102 13.50 2.78 15.20
N ALA A 103 12.22 2.40 15.27
CA ALA A 103 11.60 1.97 16.50
C ALA A 103 12.31 0.75 17.14
N SER A 104 12.80 -0.18 16.30
CA SER A 104 13.52 -1.38 16.79
C SER A 104 14.90 -1.10 17.43
N GLN A 105 15.37 0.14 17.40
CA GLN A 105 16.62 0.54 18.07
C GLN A 105 16.42 0.82 19.57
N PHE A 106 15.20 0.91 20.02
CA PHE A 106 14.85 1.15 21.42
C PHE A 106 14.46 -0.15 22.10
N ASP A 107 14.84 -0.27 23.37
CA ASP A 107 14.44 -1.42 24.17
C ASP A 107 12.91 -1.45 24.31
N VAL A 108 12.34 -2.63 24.17
CA VAL A 108 10.92 -2.86 24.39
C VAL A 108 10.73 -3.16 25.88
N PRO A 109 9.91 -2.37 26.61
CA PRO A 109 9.62 -2.67 28.02
C PRO A 109 8.97 -4.06 28.14
N ASP A 110 9.26 -4.77 29.23
CA ASP A 110 8.60 -6.04 29.56
C ASP A 110 7.09 -5.86 29.75
N ASP A 111 6.69 -4.68 30.22
CA ASP A 111 5.30 -4.26 30.33
C ASP A 111 4.93 -3.36 29.14
N LEU A 112 4.06 -3.89 28.29
CA LEU A 112 3.53 -3.17 27.11
C LEU A 112 2.29 -2.35 27.44
N GLU A 113 2.02 -2.07 28.70
CA GLU A 113 0.89 -1.22 29.06
C GLU A 113 1.07 0.19 28.47
N ARG A 114 -0.03 0.73 27.99
CA ARG A 114 -0.06 2.10 27.46
C ARG A 114 0.32 3.08 28.56
N PRO A 115 1.35 3.92 28.37
CA PRO A 115 1.73 4.88 29.39
C PRO A 115 0.56 5.84 29.70
N SER A 116 0.20 5.94 30.98
CA SER A 116 -0.97 6.70 31.45
C SER A 116 -0.63 8.05 32.06
N SER A 117 0.64 8.26 32.47
CA SER A 117 1.06 9.47 33.19
C SER A 117 2.36 10.06 32.62
N ASN A 118 2.53 11.36 32.79
CA ASN A 118 3.72 12.13 32.40
C ASN A 118 4.07 12.14 30.91
N LEU A 119 3.07 11.99 30.05
CA LEU A 119 3.28 12.12 28.61
C LEU A 119 3.42 13.57 28.21
N ALA A 120 4.37 13.87 27.33
CA ALA A 120 4.47 15.16 26.68
C ALA A 120 3.22 15.47 25.82
N PRO A 121 2.93 16.73 25.55
CA PRO A 121 1.76 17.08 24.72
C PRO A 121 1.75 16.38 23.35
N GLU A 122 2.89 16.30 22.70
CA GLU A 122 3.08 15.61 21.41
C GLU A 122 2.81 14.12 21.50
N ASP A 123 3.16 13.46 22.61
CA ASP A 123 2.89 12.04 22.84
C ASP A 123 1.40 11.78 23.05
N ARG A 124 0.74 12.65 23.81
CA ARG A 124 -0.72 12.58 23.96
C ARG A 124 -1.46 12.79 22.64
N TRP A 125 -0.95 13.73 21.83
CA TRP A 125 -1.52 13.99 20.52
C TRP A 125 -1.39 12.78 19.60
N ILE A 126 -0.19 12.18 19.46
CA ILE A 126 -0.02 11.03 18.55
C ILE A 126 -0.81 9.80 19.00
N LEU A 127 -0.93 9.58 20.31
CA LEU A 127 -1.76 8.49 20.82
C LEU A 127 -3.25 8.72 20.52
N SER A 128 -3.73 9.97 20.63
CA SER A 128 -5.10 10.33 20.22
C SER A 128 -5.33 10.13 18.72
N GLU A 129 -4.37 10.55 17.87
CA GLU A 129 -4.44 10.30 16.44
C GLU A 129 -4.46 8.81 16.10
N PHE A 130 -3.64 8.02 16.81
CA PHE A 130 -3.64 6.57 16.66
C PHE A 130 -4.99 5.94 17.03
N ASP A 131 -5.61 6.37 18.13
CA ASP A 131 -6.93 5.89 18.54
C ASP A 131 -8.00 6.22 17.47
N HIS A 132 -7.97 7.43 16.90
CA HIS A 132 -8.86 7.80 15.80
C HIS A 132 -8.66 6.94 14.56
N VAL A 133 -7.40 6.64 14.23
CA VAL A 133 -7.09 5.75 13.11
C VAL A 133 -7.59 4.34 13.38
N MET A 134 -7.35 3.81 14.59
CA MET A 134 -7.81 2.47 14.97
C MET A 134 -9.33 2.36 14.89
N ALA A 135 -10.07 3.33 15.42
CA ALA A 135 -11.54 3.34 15.34
C ALA A 135 -12.03 3.34 13.88
N ARG A 136 -11.38 4.11 12.99
CA ARG A 136 -11.72 4.12 11.56
C ARG A 136 -11.40 2.80 10.88
N VAL A 137 -10.29 2.17 11.23
CA VAL A 137 -9.89 0.86 10.68
C VAL A 137 -10.87 -0.22 11.14
N GLU A 138 -11.22 -0.25 12.42
CA GLU A 138 -12.18 -1.21 12.98
C GLU A 138 -13.57 -1.07 12.33
N ASP A 139 -14.07 0.15 12.18
CA ASP A 139 -15.34 0.43 11.52
C ASP A 139 -15.32 0.01 10.03
N ALA A 140 -14.25 0.36 9.31
CA ALA A 140 -14.07 -0.08 7.91
C ALA A 140 -13.98 -1.60 7.80
N TRP A 141 -13.24 -2.24 8.70
CA TRP A 141 -13.08 -3.69 8.73
C TRP A 141 -14.39 -4.41 9.02
N ALA A 142 -15.20 -3.88 9.95
CA ALA A 142 -16.54 -4.41 10.26
C ALA A 142 -17.48 -4.40 9.04
N ARG A 143 -17.27 -3.46 8.10
CA ARG A 143 -18.00 -3.38 6.82
C ARG A 143 -17.30 -4.06 5.66
N ILE A 144 -16.15 -4.70 5.89
CA ILE A 144 -15.30 -5.31 4.85
C ILE A 144 -14.82 -4.25 3.82
N ASP A 145 -14.66 -3.01 4.24
CA ASP A 145 -14.13 -1.91 3.44
C ASP A 145 -12.61 -1.85 3.59
N ILE A 146 -11.92 -2.73 2.88
CA ILE A 146 -10.45 -2.83 2.90
C ILE A 146 -9.80 -1.54 2.41
N TYR A 147 -10.40 -0.88 1.42
CA TYR A 147 -9.89 0.36 0.86
C TYR A 147 -9.80 1.47 1.93
N SER A 148 -10.88 1.75 2.64
CA SER A 148 -10.90 2.77 3.69
C SER A 148 -9.94 2.44 4.84
N ALA A 149 -9.86 1.17 5.26
CA ALA A 149 -8.91 0.72 6.27
C ALA A 149 -7.45 0.95 5.80
N ALA A 150 -7.11 0.53 4.57
CA ALA A 150 -5.78 0.71 4.01
C ALA A 150 -5.39 2.18 3.85
N GLN A 151 -6.32 3.06 3.44
CA GLN A 151 -6.08 4.50 3.36
C GLN A 151 -5.81 5.12 4.73
N ALA A 152 -6.55 4.71 5.77
CA ALA A 152 -6.34 5.20 7.13
C ALA A 152 -4.94 4.80 7.66
N ILE A 153 -4.56 3.53 7.51
CA ILE A 153 -3.24 3.02 7.92
C ILE A 153 -2.11 3.72 7.13
N LYS A 154 -2.26 3.82 5.81
CA LYS A 154 -1.28 4.51 4.95
C LYS A 154 -1.09 5.97 5.36
N GLY A 155 -2.18 6.70 5.58
CA GLY A 155 -2.14 8.11 5.99
C GLY A 155 -1.40 8.31 7.31
N PHE A 156 -1.68 7.47 8.30
CA PHE A 156 -0.99 7.50 9.58
C PHE A 156 0.49 7.11 9.46
N GLY A 157 0.77 5.96 8.84
CA GLY A 157 2.12 5.38 8.78
C GLY A 157 3.09 6.13 7.86
N THR A 158 2.61 6.97 6.95
CA THR A 158 3.49 7.74 6.04
C THR A 158 3.44 9.24 6.25
N GLY A 159 2.39 9.75 6.86
CA GLY A 159 2.15 11.17 7.09
C GLY A 159 2.27 11.53 8.58
N ILE A 160 1.23 11.22 9.34
CA ILE A 160 1.07 11.71 10.72
C ILE A 160 2.22 11.28 11.60
N PHE A 161 2.48 9.99 11.71
CA PHE A 161 3.50 9.45 12.58
C PHE A 161 4.93 9.89 12.20
N PRO A 162 5.45 9.60 10.97
CA PRO A 162 6.83 9.92 10.64
C PRO A 162 7.09 11.39 10.32
N SER A 163 6.13 12.11 9.75
CA SER A 163 6.36 13.47 9.28
C SER A 163 5.98 14.55 10.29
N HIS A 164 5.27 14.18 11.34
CA HIS A 164 4.91 15.11 12.42
C HIS A 164 5.52 14.66 13.75
N TRP A 165 5.05 13.56 14.31
CA TRP A 165 5.47 13.16 15.66
C TRP A 165 6.96 12.87 15.75
N LEU A 166 7.55 12.05 14.84
CA LEU A 166 8.99 11.78 14.85
C LEU A 166 9.84 13.04 14.65
N GLU A 167 9.35 14.03 13.90
CA GLU A 167 10.07 15.30 13.73
C GLU A 167 9.97 16.19 14.98
N MET A 168 8.87 16.15 15.71
CA MET A 168 8.71 16.91 16.96
C MET A 168 9.53 16.34 18.12
N THR A 169 9.85 15.04 18.08
CA THR A 169 10.55 14.33 19.15
C THR A 169 12.07 14.21 18.91
N LYS A 170 12.59 14.74 17.82
CA LYS A 170 14.03 14.85 17.56
C LYS A 170 14.61 15.98 18.37
#